data_aecbe7b7951a7736379951496fd5c6dd
#
_entry.id   aecbe7b7951a7736379951496fd5c6dd
#
_cell.length_a   1.000
_cell.length_b   1.000
_cell.length_c   1.000
_cell.angle_alpha   90.00
_cell.angle_beta   90.00
_cell.angle_gamma   90.00
#
_symmetry.space_group_name_H-M   'P 1'
#
loop_
_entity.id
_entity.type
_entity.pdbx_description
1 polymer ?
#
loop_
_entity_poly.entity_id
_entity_poly.type
_entity_poly.pdbx_seq_one_letter_code
_entity_poly.pdbx_strand_id
1 'polypeptide(L)'
;MNLGRVIQYLSIAVALALTASSAQAHPHVWIVAKSQLVYAPDGSITGVRHAWTFDDMFSTYALQGIETKTKGVYTREELKPLAQTNVESLKEFAFFTFAKAGSTGSQKKEKFNDPVDYYLEYKDAALTLHFTLPFKTPFKTQALALEVYDPSYFIDFKLDEKDPVALVGAPANCKLALQRPTDGSTQAPAMNEQTFLNGDNSNYGAMFANKITVDCP
;
A
#
# COMPACT_ATOMS: atom_id res chain seq x y z
N MET A 1 11.48 -26.96 -51.20
CA MET A 1 11.83 -26.58 -49.79
C MET A 1 12.26 -27.87 -49.11
N ASN A 2 13.49 -27.92 -48.56
CA ASN A 2 14.07 -29.17 -48.02
C ASN A 2 13.40 -29.53 -46.69
N LEU A 3 12.79 -30.73 -46.60
CA LEU A 3 12.06 -31.21 -45.43
C LEU A 3 12.90 -31.05 -44.11
N GLY A 4 14.21 -31.23 -44.17
CA GLY A 4 15.10 -31.04 -43.03
C GLY A 4 15.14 -29.60 -42.51
N ARG A 5 15.05 -28.57 -43.37
CA ARG A 5 14.98 -27.18 -42.96
C ARG A 5 13.63 -26.82 -42.31
N VAL A 6 12.55 -27.42 -42.79
CA VAL A 6 11.21 -27.21 -42.20
C VAL A 6 11.16 -27.76 -40.78
N ILE A 7 11.70 -28.98 -40.57
CA ILE A 7 11.79 -29.60 -39.24
C ILE A 7 12.67 -28.78 -38.32
N GLN A 8 13.79 -28.25 -38.80
CA GLN A 8 14.69 -27.41 -38.01
C GLN A 8 14.02 -26.10 -37.57
N TYR A 9 13.27 -25.41 -38.44
CA TYR A 9 12.52 -24.18 -38.08
C TYR A 9 11.36 -24.48 -37.13
N LEU A 10 10.69 -25.61 -37.29
CA LEU A 10 9.64 -26.04 -36.35
C LEU A 10 10.23 -26.31 -34.94
N SER A 11 11.38 -26.98 -34.87
CA SER A 11 12.05 -27.27 -33.60
C SER A 11 12.49 -25.98 -32.88
N ILE A 12 13.01 -25.01 -33.63
CA ILE A 12 13.40 -23.71 -33.08
C ILE A 12 12.17 -22.92 -32.59
N ALA A 13 11.07 -22.94 -33.36
CA ALA A 13 9.84 -22.26 -32.96
C ALA A 13 9.21 -22.89 -31.70
N VAL A 14 9.24 -24.21 -31.58
CA VAL A 14 8.76 -24.92 -30.38
C VAL A 14 9.68 -24.64 -29.19
N ALA A 15 10.99 -24.59 -29.35
CA ALA A 15 11.93 -24.25 -28.29
C ALA A 15 11.75 -22.82 -27.80
N LEU A 16 11.50 -21.85 -28.70
CA LEU A 16 11.20 -20.46 -28.35
C LEU A 16 9.85 -20.31 -27.63
N ALA A 17 8.84 -21.10 -28.01
CA ALA A 17 7.54 -21.09 -27.35
C ALA A 17 7.58 -21.67 -25.92
N LEU A 18 8.50 -22.60 -25.65
CA LEU A 18 8.68 -23.21 -24.32
C LEU A 18 9.45 -22.32 -23.34
N THR A 19 10.10 -21.25 -23.80
CA THR A 19 10.81 -20.27 -22.94
C THR A 19 9.97 -19.05 -22.56
N ALA A 20 8.68 -19.01 -22.93
CA ALA A 20 7.78 -17.98 -22.46
C ALA A 20 7.57 -18.16 -20.95
N SER A 21 8.45 -17.56 -20.14
CA SER A 21 8.23 -17.40 -18.71
C SER A 21 6.96 -16.56 -18.52
N SER A 22 6.06 -17.01 -17.66
CA SER A 22 4.90 -16.25 -17.25
C SER A 22 5.39 -14.89 -16.71
N ALA A 23 5.13 -13.82 -17.43
CA ALA A 23 5.37 -12.48 -16.94
C ALA A 23 4.46 -12.27 -15.72
N GLN A 24 5.05 -12.03 -14.56
CA GLN A 24 4.30 -11.71 -13.36
C GLN A 24 3.78 -10.28 -13.52
N ALA A 25 2.46 -10.13 -13.69
CA ALA A 25 1.83 -8.85 -14.03
C ALA A 25 1.57 -7.95 -12.80
N HIS A 26 1.82 -8.41 -11.59
CA HIS A 26 1.59 -7.67 -10.34
C HIS A 26 2.79 -7.73 -9.40
N PRO A 27 3.04 -6.69 -8.60
CA PRO A 27 2.34 -5.40 -8.50
C PRO A 27 2.73 -4.41 -9.60
N HIS A 28 1.91 -3.36 -9.80
CA HIS A 28 2.15 -2.28 -10.76
C HIS A 28 2.65 -0.99 -10.12
N VAL A 29 2.45 -0.83 -8.81
CA VAL A 29 2.86 0.34 -8.03
C VAL A 29 3.52 -0.13 -6.74
N TRP A 30 4.63 0.49 -6.38
CA TRP A 30 5.32 0.24 -5.12
C TRP A 30 5.24 1.47 -4.23
N ILE A 31 4.87 1.26 -2.97
CA ILE A 31 4.78 2.32 -1.97
C ILE A 31 5.64 1.98 -0.76
N VAL A 32 6.50 2.92 -0.38
CA VAL A 32 7.15 2.91 0.92
C VAL A 32 6.28 3.69 1.90
N ALA A 33 5.74 3.00 2.90
CA ALA A 33 4.73 3.53 3.82
C ALA A 33 5.32 3.83 5.20
N LYS A 34 4.99 5.01 5.74
CA LYS A 34 5.10 5.37 7.15
C LYS A 34 3.72 5.63 7.72
N SER A 35 3.51 5.23 8.97
CA SER A 35 2.24 5.39 9.66
C SER A 35 2.44 5.93 11.08
N GLN A 36 1.55 6.79 11.53
CA GLN A 36 1.52 7.28 12.91
C GLN A 36 0.13 7.04 13.49
N LEU A 37 0.04 6.26 14.56
CA LEU A 37 -1.17 6.17 15.37
C LEU A 37 -1.25 7.38 16.29
N VAL A 38 -2.34 8.16 16.16
CA VAL A 38 -2.51 9.43 16.87
C VAL A 38 -3.47 9.24 18.04
N TYR A 39 -3.03 9.65 19.20
CA TYR A 39 -3.79 9.58 20.45
C TYR A 39 -4.15 10.97 20.94
N ALA A 40 -5.34 11.10 21.49
CA ALA A 40 -5.74 12.30 22.26
C ALA A 40 -5.17 12.26 23.69
N PRO A 41 -5.15 13.41 24.41
CA PRO A 41 -4.65 13.46 25.78
C PRO A 41 -5.34 12.53 26.78
N ASP A 42 -6.58 12.14 26.50
CA ASP A 42 -7.34 11.18 27.31
C ASP A 42 -6.99 9.71 27.03
N GLY A 43 -6.04 9.45 26.11
CA GLY A 43 -5.61 8.12 25.70
C GLY A 43 -6.50 7.46 24.65
N SER A 44 -7.50 8.14 24.10
CA SER A 44 -8.27 7.62 22.97
C SER A 44 -7.48 7.72 21.67
N ILE A 45 -7.64 6.70 20.80
CA ILE A 45 -7.04 6.71 19.47
C ILE A 45 -7.96 7.48 18.53
N THR A 46 -7.43 8.53 17.91
CA THR A 46 -8.21 9.47 17.08
C THR A 46 -8.10 9.16 15.60
N GLY A 47 -6.99 8.57 15.15
CA GLY A 47 -6.77 8.31 13.73
C GLY A 47 -5.39 7.74 13.42
N VAL A 48 -5.14 7.61 12.14
CA VAL A 48 -3.86 7.19 11.57
C VAL A 48 -3.39 8.27 10.60
N ARG A 49 -2.15 8.72 10.74
CA ARG A 49 -1.50 9.61 9.78
C ARG A 49 -0.56 8.79 8.93
N HIS A 50 -0.67 8.89 7.63
CA HIS A 50 0.17 8.20 6.66
C HIS A 50 1.08 9.16 5.92
N ALA A 51 2.26 8.65 5.51
CA ALA A 51 3.10 9.21 4.49
C ALA A 51 3.49 8.05 3.55
N TRP A 52 2.99 8.09 2.31
CA TRP A 52 3.17 7.06 1.30
C TRP A 52 4.02 7.59 0.16
N THR A 53 5.25 7.10 0.07
CA THR A 53 6.18 7.47 -0.98
C THR A 53 6.07 6.47 -2.11
N PHE A 54 5.65 6.95 -3.28
CA PHE A 54 5.50 6.15 -4.49
C PHE A 54 6.85 5.91 -5.17
N ASP A 55 6.92 4.85 -5.96
CA ASP A 55 8.05 4.59 -6.85
C ASP A 55 8.25 5.71 -7.88
N ASP A 56 9.41 5.74 -8.51
CA ASP A 56 9.81 6.77 -9.47
C ASP A 56 8.99 6.71 -10.78
N MET A 57 8.59 5.52 -11.21
CA MET A 57 7.80 5.33 -12.42
C MET A 57 6.39 5.89 -12.23
N PHE A 58 5.71 5.51 -11.14
CA PHE A 58 4.39 6.06 -10.80
C PHE A 58 4.48 7.57 -10.59
N SER A 59 5.50 8.05 -9.85
CA SER A 59 5.70 9.48 -9.59
C SER A 59 5.85 10.29 -10.88
N THR A 60 6.66 9.79 -11.81
CA THR A 60 6.84 10.42 -13.13
C THR A 60 5.55 10.43 -13.94
N TYR A 61 4.82 9.32 -13.93
CA TYR A 61 3.54 9.22 -14.64
C TYR A 61 2.48 10.19 -14.06
N ALA A 62 2.35 10.23 -12.73
CA ALA A 62 1.37 11.05 -12.04
C ALA A 62 1.60 12.57 -12.23
N LEU A 63 2.84 12.97 -12.49
CA LEU A 63 3.20 14.37 -12.74
C LEU A 63 3.00 14.82 -14.18
N GLN A 64 2.65 13.91 -15.11
CA GLN A 64 2.43 14.28 -16.51
C GLN A 64 1.28 15.28 -16.64
N GLY A 65 1.55 16.37 -17.36
CA GLY A 65 0.56 17.42 -17.61
C GLY A 65 0.38 18.41 -16.46
N ILE A 66 1.12 18.26 -15.36
CA ILE A 66 1.11 19.28 -14.30
C ILE A 66 2.03 20.41 -14.68
N GLU A 67 1.44 21.59 -14.86
CA GLU A 67 2.20 22.82 -15.13
C GLU A 67 2.83 23.32 -13.83
N THR A 68 4.10 23.71 -13.91
CA THR A 68 4.85 24.27 -12.78
C THR A 68 5.52 25.60 -13.16
N LYS A 69 5.64 26.48 -12.19
CA LYS A 69 6.32 27.77 -12.38
C LYS A 69 7.82 27.58 -12.60
N THR A 70 8.39 26.58 -11.99
CA THR A 70 9.82 26.26 -12.09
C THR A 70 9.96 24.80 -12.53
N LYS A 71 10.59 24.56 -13.66
CA LYS A 71 10.75 23.22 -14.22
C LYS A 71 11.35 22.26 -13.19
N GLY A 72 10.66 21.14 -12.94
CA GLY A 72 11.11 20.08 -12.03
C GLY A 72 10.91 20.40 -10.54
N VAL A 73 10.30 21.55 -10.21
CA VAL A 73 9.94 21.92 -8.84
C VAL A 73 8.42 21.99 -8.74
N TYR A 74 7.85 21.21 -7.84
CA TYR A 74 6.41 21.12 -7.63
C TYR A 74 6.06 21.63 -6.24
N THR A 75 5.29 22.70 -6.18
CA THR A 75 4.78 23.24 -4.92
C THR A 75 3.54 22.47 -4.45
N ARG A 76 3.21 22.53 -3.18
CA ARG A 76 1.98 21.91 -2.64
C ARG A 76 0.72 22.45 -3.32
N GLU A 77 0.70 23.73 -3.68
CA GLU A 77 -0.43 24.34 -4.37
C GLU A 77 -0.60 23.79 -5.79
N GLU A 78 0.49 23.59 -6.54
CA GLU A 78 0.46 23.00 -7.87
C GLU A 78 0.05 21.53 -7.81
N LEU A 79 0.42 20.79 -6.75
CA LEU A 79 0.05 19.39 -6.53
C LEU A 79 -1.32 19.19 -5.88
N LYS A 80 -1.98 20.24 -5.41
CA LYS A 80 -3.24 20.12 -4.67
C LYS A 80 -4.36 19.39 -5.41
N PRO A 81 -4.62 19.64 -6.72
CA PRO A 81 -5.63 18.88 -7.46
C PRO A 81 -5.31 17.40 -7.54
N LEU A 82 -4.03 17.06 -7.75
CA LEU A 82 -3.58 15.68 -7.78
C LEU A 82 -3.73 15.01 -6.41
N ALA A 83 -3.38 15.69 -5.32
CA ALA A 83 -3.57 15.20 -3.96
C ALA A 83 -5.03 14.88 -3.67
N GLN A 84 -5.95 15.77 -4.07
CA GLN A 84 -7.38 15.57 -3.91
C GLN A 84 -7.86 14.35 -4.68
N THR A 85 -7.52 14.24 -5.96
CA THR A 85 -7.88 13.08 -6.79
C THR A 85 -7.40 11.77 -6.17
N ASN A 86 -6.17 11.75 -5.66
CA ASN A 86 -5.63 10.55 -5.01
C ASN A 86 -6.46 10.14 -3.78
N VAL A 87 -6.70 11.05 -2.83
CA VAL A 87 -7.42 10.69 -1.60
C VAL A 87 -8.88 10.33 -1.84
N GLU A 88 -9.53 10.95 -2.82
CA GLU A 88 -10.89 10.59 -3.25
C GLU A 88 -10.94 9.16 -3.80
N SER A 89 -9.98 8.79 -4.63
CA SER A 89 -9.87 7.44 -5.21
C SER A 89 -9.62 6.37 -4.14
N LEU A 90 -8.87 6.68 -3.09
CA LEU A 90 -8.58 5.74 -2.00
C LEU A 90 -9.82 5.28 -1.24
N LYS A 91 -10.90 6.05 -1.27
CA LYS A 91 -12.15 5.75 -0.56
C LYS A 91 -12.77 4.42 -1.02
N GLU A 92 -12.74 4.12 -2.30
CA GLU A 92 -13.28 2.89 -2.87
C GLU A 92 -12.52 1.64 -2.41
N PHE A 93 -11.26 1.82 -1.97
CA PHE A 93 -10.37 0.76 -1.51
C PHE A 93 -10.22 0.74 0.02
N ALA A 94 -11.16 1.34 0.76
CA ALA A 94 -11.07 1.49 2.23
C ALA A 94 -9.73 2.09 2.69
N PHE A 95 -9.16 2.98 1.88
CA PHE A 95 -7.86 3.63 2.09
C PHE A 95 -6.72 2.64 2.31
N PHE A 96 -6.83 1.40 1.79
CA PHE A 96 -5.87 0.31 2.01
C PHE A 96 -5.43 0.15 3.47
N THR A 97 -6.30 0.57 4.41
CA THR A 97 -6.01 0.64 5.84
C THR A 97 -7.13 -0.02 6.62
N PHE A 98 -6.80 -1.08 7.34
CA PHE A 98 -7.78 -1.91 8.05
C PHE A 98 -7.44 -1.97 9.54
N ALA A 99 -8.35 -1.53 10.39
CA ALA A 99 -8.16 -1.49 11.84
C ALA A 99 -9.13 -2.39 12.58
N LYS A 100 -8.63 -3.09 13.59
CA LYS A 100 -9.40 -3.95 14.49
C LYS A 100 -9.00 -3.67 15.93
N ALA A 101 -9.97 -3.25 16.76
CA ALA A 101 -9.78 -3.01 18.18
C ALA A 101 -10.25 -4.20 19.03
N GLY A 102 -9.56 -4.49 20.10
CA GLY A 102 -9.88 -5.58 21.03
C GLY A 102 -8.91 -6.75 20.98
N SER A 103 -9.00 -7.64 21.96
CA SER A 103 -8.16 -8.82 22.07
C SER A 103 -8.49 -9.87 21.01
N THR A 104 -7.53 -10.75 20.72
CA THR A 104 -7.73 -11.89 19.80
C THR A 104 -8.99 -12.68 20.17
N GLY A 105 -9.87 -12.89 19.18
CA GLY A 105 -11.16 -13.59 19.37
C GLY A 105 -12.36 -12.68 19.65
N SER A 106 -12.14 -11.40 20.01
CA SER A 106 -13.20 -10.41 20.24
C SER A 106 -12.96 -9.08 19.51
N GLN A 107 -12.21 -9.12 18.42
CA GLN A 107 -11.85 -7.93 17.67
C GLN A 107 -13.04 -7.34 16.91
N LYS A 108 -13.21 -6.02 17.03
CA LYS A 108 -14.19 -5.23 16.29
C LYS A 108 -13.47 -4.43 15.21
N LYS A 109 -14.00 -4.48 13.98
CA LYS A 109 -13.50 -3.62 12.88
C LYS A 109 -13.86 -2.17 13.16
N GLU A 110 -12.87 -1.31 13.11
CA GLU A 110 -13.05 0.13 13.23
C GLU A 110 -13.11 0.77 11.83
N LYS A 111 -13.88 1.86 11.72
CA LYS A 111 -14.09 2.57 10.45
C LYS A 111 -13.46 3.94 10.51
N PHE A 112 -13.03 4.41 9.35
CA PHE A 112 -12.48 5.74 9.17
C PHE A 112 -13.50 6.69 8.54
N ASN A 113 -13.32 7.98 8.81
CA ASN A 113 -13.90 9.09 8.06
C ASN A 113 -13.05 9.37 6.81
N ASP A 114 -13.53 10.29 5.97
CA ASP A 114 -12.75 10.78 4.83
C ASP A 114 -11.43 11.42 5.30
N PRO A 115 -10.37 11.31 4.49
CA PRO A 115 -9.05 11.85 4.84
C PRO A 115 -9.08 13.35 5.05
N VAL A 116 -8.30 13.82 6.01
CA VAL A 116 -8.06 15.24 6.28
C VAL A 116 -6.56 15.54 6.24
N ASP A 117 -6.20 16.82 6.18
CA ASP A 117 -4.81 17.30 6.22
C ASP A 117 -3.93 16.61 5.14
N TYR A 118 -4.48 16.43 3.95
CA TYR A 118 -3.77 15.75 2.88
C TYR A 118 -3.05 16.72 1.96
N TYR A 119 -1.89 16.30 1.49
CA TYR A 119 -1.09 16.99 0.48
C TYR A 119 -0.10 16.03 -0.18
N LEU A 120 0.39 16.41 -1.35
CA LEU A 120 1.52 15.77 -2.01
C LEU A 120 2.79 16.60 -1.83
N GLU A 121 3.90 15.91 -1.66
CA GLU A 121 5.25 16.45 -1.69
C GLU A 121 6.04 15.74 -2.78
N TYR A 122 6.78 16.48 -3.60
CA TYR A 122 7.71 15.91 -4.57
C TYR A 122 9.14 16.21 -4.14
N LYS A 123 9.88 15.16 -3.85
CA LYS A 123 11.27 15.26 -3.41
C LYS A 123 12.04 14.01 -3.83
N ASP A 124 13.31 14.20 -4.19
CA ASP A 124 14.22 13.10 -4.57
C ASP A 124 13.62 12.18 -5.67
N ALA A 125 13.00 12.78 -6.68
CA ALA A 125 12.30 12.13 -7.80
C ALA A 125 11.08 11.26 -7.41
N ALA A 126 10.58 11.36 -6.19
CA ALA A 126 9.43 10.62 -5.71
C ALA A 126 8.31 11.54 -5.19
N LEU A 127 7.07 11.16 -5.43
CA LEU A 127 5.88 11.75 -4.80
C LEU A 127 5.63 11.06 -3.46
N THR A 128 5.33 11.86 -2.43
CA THR A 128 4.84 11.36 -1.15
C THR A 128 3.46 11.94 -0.86
N LEU A 129 2.47 11.07 -0.72
CA LEU A 129 1.14 11.45 -0.28
C LEU A 129 1.07 11.41 1.24
N HIS A 130 0.82 12.55 1.83
CA HIS A 130 0.55 12.71 3.26
C HIS A 130 -0.94 12.86 3.47
N PHE A 131 -1.51 12.14 4.44
CA PHE A 131 -2.92 12.27 4.80
C PHE A 131 -3.18 11.71 6.19
N THR A 132 -4.24 12.19 6.82
CA THR A 132 -4.73 11.70 8.11
C THR A 132 -6.08 11.02 7.90
N LEU A 133 -6.22 9.79 8.39
CA LEU A 133 -7.48 9.05 8.45
C LEU A 133 -8.03 9.13 9.88
N PRO A 134 -8.99 10.02 10.19
CA PRO A 134 -9.65 10.01 11.47
C PRO A 134 -10.50 8.76 11.63
N PHE A 135 -10.48 8.11 12.78
CA PHE A 135 -11.48 7.11 13.10
C PHE A 135 -12.87 7.76 13.15
N LYS A 136 -13.90 7.02 12.71
CA LYS A 136 -15.29 7.52 12.72
C LYS A 136 -15.73 7.97 14.12
N THR A 137 -15.25 7.29 15.13
CA THR A 137 -15.40 7.65 16.55
C THR A 137 -14.09 7.35 17.24
N PRO A 138 -13.45 8.29 17.92
CA PRO A 138 -12.31 8.02 18.78
C PRO A 138 -12.66 6.97 19.84
N PHE A 139 -11.72 6.05 20.15
CA PHE A 139 -11.97 4.97 21.09
C PHE A 139 -10.74 4.63 21.91
N LYS A 140 -10.95 4.00 23.07
CA LYS A 140 -9.89 3.41 23.90
C LYS A 140 -9.91 1.89 23.73
N THR A 141 -8.75 1.30 23.64
CA THR A 141 -8.60 -0.15 23.59
C THR A 141 -7.26 -0.56 24.18
N GLN A 142 -7.22 -1.74 24.79
CA GLN A 142 -5.95 -2.32 25.22
C GLN A 142 -5.16 -2.92 24.06
N ALA A 143 -5.84 -3.33 23.00
CA ALA A 143 -5.19 -3.92 21.84
C ALA A 143 -5.77 -3.37 20.54
N LEU A 144 -4.89 -2.99 19.61
CA LEU A 144 -5.23 -2.57 18.25
C LEU A 144 -4.37 -3.34 17.26
N ALA A 145 -5.01 -3.87 16.22
CA ALA A 145 -4.34 -4.36 15.03
C ALA A 145 -4.66 -3.42 13.86
N LEU A 146 -3.63 -2.95 13.17
CA LEU A 146 -3.72 -2.13 11.95
C LEU A 146 -2.99 -2.85 10.82
N GLU A 147 -3.65 -3.01 9.70
CA GLU A 147 -3.09 -3.63 8.50
C GLU A 147 -3.08 -2.61 7.37
N VAL A 148 -1.95 -2.52 6.65
CA VAL A 148 -1.81 -1.64 5.47
C VAL A 148 -1.43 -2.51 4.28
N TYR A 149 -2.35 -2.67 3.34
CA TYR A 149 -2.16 -3.48 2.14
C TYR A 149 -3.27 -3.22 1.11
N ASP A 150 -3.00 -3.58 -0.15
CA ASP A 150 -4.02 -3.64 -1.19
C ASP A 150 -4.56 -5.07 -1.32
N PRO A 151 -5.87 -5.32 -1.09
CA PRO A 151 -6.46 -6.64 -1.25
C PRO A 151 -6.23 -7.30 -2.61
N SER A 152 -6.15 -6.51 -3.69
CA SER A 152 -5.90 -6.99 -5.05
C SER A 152 -4.42 -7.22 -5.37
N TYR A 153 -3.50 -6.70 -4.53
CA TYR A 153 -2.05 -6.69 -4.78
C TYR A 153 -1.65 -5.94 -6.05
N PHE A 154 -2.47 -5.00 -6.50
CA PHE A 154 -2.07 -4.06 -7.55
C PHE A 154 -0.98 -3.11 -7.06
N ILE A 155 -1.05 -2.76 -5.77
CA ILE A 155 -0.08 -1.94 -5.05
C ILE A 155 0.65 -2.81 -4.01
N ASP A 156 1.98 -2.81 -4.04
CA ASP A 156 2.82 -3.38 -2.99
C ASP A 156 3.17 -2.30 -1.96
N PHE A 157 2.70 -2.49 -0.73
CA PHE A 157 3.02 -1.62 0.40
C PHE A 157 4.16 -2.22 1.21
N LYS A 158 5.29 -1.51 1.29
CA LYS A 158 6.40 -1.84 2.20
C LYS A 158 6.50 -0.80 3.29
N LEU A 159 6.60 -1.23 4.54
CA LEU A 159 6.95 -0.32 5.62
C LEU A 159 8.39 0.16 5.46
N ASP A 160 8.60 1.48 5.62
CA ASP A 160 9.95 2.06 5.61
C ASP A 160 10.88 1.30 6.57
N GLU A 161 12.14 1.20 6.22
CA GLU A 161 13.12 0.50 7.07
C GLU A 161 13.43 1.29 8.34
N LYS A 162 13.37 2.62 8.23
CA LYS A 162 13.68 3.54 9.32
C LYS A 162 12.41 4.20 9.84
N ASP A 163 12.09 3.94 11.11
CA ASP A 163 10.96 4.56 11.82
C ASP A 163 9.61 4.43 11.06
N PRO A 164 9.24 3.20 10.65
CA PRO A 164 8.06 2.99 9.82
C PRO A 164 6.75 3.33 10.53
N VAL A 165 6.71 3.15 11.85
CA VAL A 165 5.50 3.39 12.64
C VAL A 165 5.86 4.10 13.94
N ALA A 166 5.05 5.11 14.30
CA ALA A 166 5.16 5.82 15.56
C ALA A 166 3.81 5.88 16.28
N LEU A 167 3.87 5.92 17.62
CA LEU A 167 2.75 6.19 18.50
C LEU A 167 2.84 7.65 18.95
N VAL A 168 1.95 8.51 18.48
CA VAL A 168 1.95 9.93 18.77
C VAL A 168 0.96 10.24 19.89
N GLY A 169 1.46 10.66 21.05
CA GLY A 169 0.63 10.95 22.23
C GLY A 169 0.09 9.72 22.96
N ALA A 170 0.59 8.53 22.65
CA ALA A 170 0.18 7.31 23.32
C ALA A 170 0.59 7.26 24.80
N PRO A 171 -0.17 6.55 25.65
CA PRO A 171 0.27 6.22 26.99
C PRO A 171 1.66 5.53 27.00
N ALA A 172 2.47 5.85 28.01
CA ALA A 172 3.87 5.41 28.05
C ALA A 172 4.07 3.89 28.12
N ASN A 173 3.03 3.16 28.56
CA ASN A 173 3.04 1.70 28.70
C ASN A 173 2.66 0.95 27.41
N CYS A 174 2.22 1.68 26.36
CA CYS A 174 1.89 1.07 25.07
C CYS A 174 3.12 0.48 24.38
N LYS A 175 2.96 -0.73 23.84
CA LYS A 175 3.98 -1.45 23.10
C LYS A 175 3.58 -1.58 21.65
N LEU A 176 4.52 -1.32 20.75
CA LEU A 176 4.36 -1.46 19.30
C LEU A 176 5.10 -2.72 18.83
N ALA A 177 4.43 -3.54 18.04
CA ALA A 177 5.05 -4.64 17.32
C ALA A 177 4.70 -4.56 15.83
N LEU A 178 5.66 -4.90 14.98
CA LEU A 178 5.54 -4.86 13.52
C LEU A 178 5.80 -6.25 12.96
N GLN A 179 4.91 -6.71 12.10
CA GLN A 179 5.12 -7.89 11.29
C GLN A 179 5.10 -7.47 9.83
N ARG A 180 6.26 -7.54 9.19
CA ARG A 180 6.38 -7.35 7.74
C ARG A 180 5.93 -8.63 7.04
N PRO A 181 5.33 -8.54 5.83
CA PRO A 181 5.12 -9.74 5.05
C PRO A 181 6.46 -10.43 4.83
N THR A 182 6.50 -11.74 4.93
CA THR A 182 7.63 -12.51 4.43
C THR A 182 7.67 -12.24 2.94
N ASP A 183 8.82 -11.76 2.44
CA ASP A 183 8.98 -11.51 1.01
C ASP A 183 8.47 -12.76 0.27
N GLY A 184 7.49 -12.54 -0.61
CA GLY A 184 6.69 -13.59 -1.24
C GLY A 184 7.47 -14.56 -2.13
N SER A 185 8.81 -14.60 -1.98
CA SER A 185 9.72 -15.42 -2.78
C SER A 185 9.58 -16.93 -2.55
N THR A 186 8.92 -17.38 -1.47
CA THR A 186 8.96 -18.82 -1.12
C THR A 186 7.59 -19.50 -0.95
N GLN A 187 6.46 -18.81 -0.85
CA GLN A 187 5.16 -19.47 -0.60
C GLN A 187 3.91 -18.82 -1.21
N ALA A 188 4.00 -17.69 -1.88
CA ALA A 188 2.84 -17.17 -2.58
C ALA A 188 2.55 -18.05 -3.80
N PRO A 189 1.36 -18.62 -3.94
CA PRO A 189 0.96 -19.27 -5.19
C PRO A 189 1.15 -18.27 -6.32
N ALA A 190 1.82 -18.68 -7.41
CA ALA A 190 1.96 -17.81 -8.58
C ALA A 190 0.56 -17.35 -9.00
N MET A 191 0.29 -16.06 -8.87
CA MET A 191 -0.95 -15.49 -9.38
C MET A 191 -0.89 -15.54 -10.89
N ASN A 192 -1.70 -16.39 -11.51
CA ASN A 192 -1.88 -16.30 -12.93
C ASN A 192 -2.98 -15.26 -13.23
N GLU A 193 -2.86 -14.60 -14.34
CA GLU A 193 -3.80 -13.57 -14.80
C GLU A 193 -5.26 -14.07 -14.78
N GLN A 194 -5.48 -15.34 -15.10
CA GLN A 194 -6.79 -15.97 -15.10
C GLN A 194 -7.43 -16.02 -13.71
N THR A 195 -6.66 -16.27 -12.68
CA THR A 195 -7.13 -16.31 -11.28
C THR A 195 -7.50 -14.90 -10.79
N PHE A 196 -6.75 -13.89 -11.24
CA PHE A 196 -7.06 -12.48 -10.98
C PHE A 196 -8.35 -12.05 -11.68
N LEU A 197 -8.51 -12.38 -12.96
CA LEU A 197 -9.69 -12.01 -13.76
C LEU A 197 -10.98 -12.70 -13.29
N ASN A 198 -10.88 -13.88 -12.71
CA ASN A 198 -12.04 -14.64 -12.20
C ASN A 198 -12.55 -14.15 -10.85
N GLY A 199 -11.87 -13.20 -10.20
CA GLY A 199 -12.28 -12.66 -8.89
C GLY A 199 -12.14 -13.64 -7.71
N ASP A 200 -11.57 -14.82 -7.92
CA ASP A 200 -11.39 -15.86 -6.89
C ASP A 200 -10.38 -15.46 -5.81
N ASN A 201 -9.63 -14.36 -6.02
CA ASN A 201 -8.60 -13.85 -5.13
C ASN A 201 -8.94 -12.48 -4.54
N SER A 202 -10.17 -12.24 -4.16
CA SER A 202 -10.64 -10.95 -3.63
C SER A 202 -9.83 -10.41 -2.42
N ASN A 203 -8.91 -11.20 -1.86
CA ASN A 203 -8.04 -10.82 -0.75
C ASN A 203 -6.63 -11.42 -0.87
N TYR A 204 -6.13 -11.62 -2.08
CA TYR A 204 -4.78 -12.14 -2.31
C TYR A 204 -3.70 -11.27 -1.65
N GLY A 205 -3.87 -9.96 -1.71
CA GLY A 205 -2.95 -9.01 -1.10
C GLY A 205 -2.79 -9.12 0.42
N ALA A 206 -3.72 -9.79 1.13
CA ALA A 206 -3.60 -9.98 2.57
C ALA A 206 -2.36 -10.79 2.98
N MET A 207 -1.78 -11.59 2.08
CA MET A 207 -0.51 -12.30 2.32
C MET A 207 0.68 -11.34 2.39
N PHE A 208 0.55 -10.17 1.78
CA PHE A 208 1.55 -9.11 1.73
C PHE A 208 1.22 -7.96 2.69
N ALA A 209 0.25 -8.16 3.60
CA ALA A 209 -0.15 -7.13 4.54
C ALA A 209 0.95 -6.85 5.56
N ASN A 210 1.30 -5.57 5.71
CA ASN A 210 2.06 -5.11 6.86
C ASN A 210 1.13 -5.06 8.07
N LYS A 211 1.48 -5.76 9.15
CA LYS A 211 0.69 -5.81 10.38
C LYS A 211 1.37 -5.02 11.48
N ILE A 212 0.62 -4.08 12.02
CA ILE A 212 1.02 -3.19 13.11
C ILE A 212 0.14 -3.56 14.29
N THR A 213 0.71 -3.99 15.38
CA THR A 213 -0.04 -4.29 16.61
C THR A 213 0.40 -3.36 17.72
N VAL A 214 -0.56 -2.82 18.44
CA VAL A 214 -0.34 -1.99 19.63
C VAL A 214 -1.03 -2.65 20.80
N ASP A 215 -0.31 -2.81 21.89
CA ASP A 215 -0.77 -3.31 23.17
C ASP A 215 -0.55 -2.24 24.24
N CYS A 216 -1.67 -1.80 24.86
CA CYS A 216 -1.69 -0.77 25.90
C CYS A 216 -2.34 -1.37 27.14
N PRO A 217 -1.57 -2.08 28.00
CA PRO A 217 -2.08 -2.76 29.19
C PRO A 217 -2.65 -1.81 30.26
#